data_97ea0521f9191e068da8e33af0e07382
#
_entry.id   97ea0521f9191e068da8e33af0e07382
#
_cell.length_a   1.000
_cell.length_b   1.000
_cell.length_c   1.000
_cell.angle_alpha   90.00
_cell.angle_beta   90.00
_cell.angle_gamma   90.00
#
_symmetry.space_group_name_H-M   'P 1'
#
loop_
_entity.id
_entity.type
_entity.pdbx_description
1 polymer ?
#
loop_
_entity_poly.entity_id
_entity_poly.type
_entity_poly.pdbx_seq_one_letter_code
_entity_poly.pdbx_strand_id
1 'polypeptide(L)'
;MQHTSVQNKERNLWIIVAITVLNAIGMTIVMPLFPFLLEKYVPAKDVAVVMSALVSVFAAATFLAAPIFGALSDRYGRKSILLISLFGSAIGYFMLGIGGALWILFLGRIIDGLTAGNQSALFAYITDSTEPQERGKWFGYLGGAIGLGFMIGPSIGGLLGSTSVTLPFFITGVITLVSMLFITLLLPESLPVEKRTKHISLKSFNTFSHFNEIFSLKEARALLIMGGFFYVGLNIWQFNASIFVKDVFHWGPSFIGGMFVLVGICDILSRVIVLPWLLKRLSEQRVGVIGLCGLAVGLALLFLSSYIQSIYLIGAAVSCIVLGEGLFDPSYNSRLSLSVDESKQGLLQGTNQSLQALYHVLVPLGAAAIYTYSQGVVFAFAAVLMICGLVLFVKLKTK
;
A
#
# COMPACT_ATOMS: atom_id res chain seq x y z
N MET A 1 10.91 39.16 -10.04
CA MET A 1 11.55 38.03 -9.29
C MET A 1 10.57 37.12 -8.55
N GLN A 2 9.50 37.60 -7.92
CA GLN A 2 8.51 36.74 -7.23
C GLN A 2 7.75 35.79 -8.16
N HIS A 3 7.34 36.20 -9.35
CA HIS A 3 6.61 35.33 -10.31
C HIS A 3 7.42 34.15 -10.81
N THR A 4 8.73 34.29 -11.02
CA THR A 4 9.62 33.23 -11.46
C THR A 4 9.88 32.19 -10.35
N SER A 5 9.88 32.59 -9.08
CA SER A 5 10.05 31.69 -7.94
C SER A 5 8.80 30.82 -7.70
N VAL A 6 7.61 31.38 -7.86
CA VAL A 6 6.33 30.65 -7.73
C VAL A 6 6.14 29.65 -8.85
N GLN A 7 6.40 30.01 -10.11
CA GLN A 7 6.34 29.11 -11.25
C GLN A 7 7.31 27.93 -11.13
N ASN A 8 8.53 28.17 -10.62
CA ASN A 8 9.49 27.10 -10.36
C ASN A 8 9.03 26.15 -9.25
N LYS A 9 8.37 26.67 -8.22
CA LYS A 9 7.83 25.88 -7.11
C LYS A 9 6.71 24.94 -7.58
N GLU A 10 5.74 25.43 -8.32
CA GLU A 10 4.63 24.64 -8.85
C GLU A 10 5.13 23.57 -9.84
N ARG A 11 6.06 23.91 -10.73
CA ARG A 11 6.72 22.95 -11.62
C ARG A 11 7.36 21.80 -10.84
N ASN A 12 8.09 22.09 -9.76
CA ASN A 12 8.75 21.07 -8.94
C ASN A 12 7.73 20.13 -8.28
N LEU A 13 6.59 20.64 -7.84
CA LEU A 13 5.51 19.84 -7.27
C LEU A 13 4.89 18.91 -8.32
N TRP A 14 4.68 19.36 -9.56
CA TRP A 14 4.22 18.50 -10.65
C TRP A 14 5.24 17.45 -11.04
N ILE A 15 6.55 17.74 -10.96
CA ILE A 15 7.62 16.75 -11.14
C ILE A 15 7.50 15.67 -10.05
N ILE A 16 7.27 16.02 -8.79
CA ILE A 16 7.04 15.05 -7.70
C ILE A 16 5.82 14.18 -7.99
N VAL A 17 4.72 14.73 -8.44
CA VAL A 17 3.51 13.96 -8.80
C VAL A 17 3.83 12.99 -9.94
N ALA A 18 4.53 13.43 -10.99
CA ALA A 18 4.92 12.57 -12.11
C ALA A 18 5.85 11.43 -11.67
N ILE A 19 6.83 11.72 -10.81
CA ILE A 19 7.72 10.71 -10.24
C ILE A 19 6.92 9.72 -9.38
N THR A 20 5.92 10.20 -8.63
CA THR A 20 5.05 9.33 -7.83
C THR A 20 4.25 8.37 -8.72
N VAL A 21 3.72 8.83 -9.86
CA VAL A 21 3.07 7.95 -10.86
C VAL A 21 4.03 6.88 -11.35
N LEU A 22 5.24 7.26 -11.76
CA LEU A 22 6.25 6.32 -12.28
C LEU A 22 6.64 5.29 -11.21
N ASN A 23 6.86 5.72 -9.97
CA ASN A 23 7.19 4.84 -8.85
C ASN A 23 6.04 3.90 -8.52
N ALA A 24 4.80 4.39 -8.51
CA ALA A 24 3.62 3.57 -8.23
C ALA A 24 3.38 2.53 -9.33
N ILE A 25 3.55 2.89 -10.61
CA ILE A 25 3.53 1.95 -11.73
C ILE A 25 4.63 0.90 -11.54
N GLY A 26 5.87 1.33 -11.29
CA GLY A 26 7.01 0.42 -11.09
C GLY A 26 6.77 -0.57 -9.96
N MET A 27 6.31 -0.12 -8.81
CA MET A 27 6.02 -0.97 -7.66
C MET A 27 4.91 -1.99 -7.94
N THR A 28 3.89 -1.61 -8.70
CA THR A 28 2.69 -2.43 -8.88
C THR A 28 2.75 -3.33 -10.12
N ILE A 29 3.62 -3.01 -11.09
CA ILE A 29 3.81 -3.79 -12.33
C ILE A 29 4.23 -5.25 -12.05
N VAL A 30 4.95 -5.49 -10.95
CA VAL A 30 5.45 -6.80 -10.58
C VAL A 30 4.47 -7.63 -9.73
N MET A 31 3.41 -7.00 -9.19
CA MET A 31 2.47 -7.67 -8.28
C MET A 31 1.82 -8.94 -8.86
N PRO A 32 1.31 -8.96 -10.11
CA PRO A 32 0.67 -10.16 -10.64
C PRO A 32 1.65 -11.29 -10.94
N LEU A 33 2.97 -11.02 -10.90
CA LEU A 33 4.00 -11.90 -11.44
C LEU A 33 4.75 -12.72 -10.37
N PHE A 34 4.66 -12.31 -9.09
CA PHE A 34 5.35 -13.04 -8.02
C PHE A 34 5.03 -14.54 -7.98
N PRO A 35 3.77 -14.99 -8.10
CA PRO A 35 3.49 -16.42 -8.12
C PRO A 35 4.21 -17.15 -9.26
N PHE A 36 4.23 -16.57 -10.46
CA PHE A 36 4.88 -17.16 -11.64
C PHE A 36 6.41 -17.13 -11.57
N LEU A 37 6.98 -16.08 -10.96
CA LEU A 37 8.42 -16.00 -10.73
C LEU A 37 8.88 -17.11 -9.80
N LEU A 38 8.14 -17.33 -8.70
CA LEU A 38 8.52 -18.28 -7.66
C LEU A 38 8.39 -19.75 -8.09
N GLU A 39 7.50 -20.08 -9.03
CA GLU A 39 7.40 -21.44 -9.60
C GLU A 39 8.69 -21.92 -10.26
N LYS A 40 9.60 -21.00 -10.62
CA LYS A 40 10.93 -21.36 -11.16
C LYS A 40 11.89 -21.88 -10.07
N TYR A 41 11.59 -21.65 -8.78
CA TYR A 41 12.50 -21.90 -7.67
C TYR A 41 11.95 -22.90 -6.65
N VAL A 42 10.63 -23.04 -6.56
CA VAL A 42 9.98 -23.91 -5.58
C VAL A 42 8.81 -24.65 -6.19
N PRO A 43 8.44 -25.83 -5.68
CA PRO A 43 7.24 -26.57 -6.08
C PRO A 43 5.98 -25.73 -5.89
N ALA A 44 4.96 -25.93 -6.74
CA ALA A 44 3.70 -25.16 -6.72
C ALA A 44 3.05 -25.09 -5.32
N LYS A 45 3.10 -26.19 -4.54
CA LYS A 45 2.57 -26.25 -3.17
C LYS A 45 3.24 -25.27 -2.19
N ASP A 46 4.48 -24.89 -2.43
CA ASP A 46 5.30 -24.05 -1.55
C ASP A 46 5.29 -22.58 -1.99
N VAL A 47 4.76 -22.27 -3.18
CA VAL A 47 4.75 -20.91 -3.75
C VAL A 47 4.05 -19.92 -2.82
N ALA A 48 2.90 -20.25 -2.24
CA ALA A 48 2.16 -19.37 -1.34
C ALA A 48 2.98 -19.00 -0.09
N VAL A 49 3.66 -19.98 0.51
CA VAL A 49 4.49 -19.77 1.71
C VAL A 49 5.71 -18.92 1.39
N VAL A 50 6.41 -19.23 0.30
CA VAL A 50 7.61 -18.48 -0.10
C VAL A 50 7.26 -17.05 -0.54
N MET A 51 6.15 -16.88 -1.26
CA MET A 51 5.65 -15.55 -1.64
C MET A 51 5.33 -14.71 -0.40
N SER A 52 4.64 -15.30 0.56
CA SER A 52 4.31 -14.62 1.82
C SER A 52 5.55 -14.27 2.62
N ALA A 53 6.54 -15.16 2.69
CA ALA A 53 7.83 -14.87 3.33
C ALA A 53 8.57 -13.73 2.63
N LEU A 54 8.58 -13.71 1.29
CA LEU A 54 9.22 -12.66 0.49
C LEU A 54 8.58 -11.27 0.73
N VAL A 55 7.24 -11.24 0.82
CA VAL A 55 6.49 -10.01 1.13
C VAL A 55 6.73 -9.58 2.58
N SER A 56 6.68 -10.51 3.53
CA SER A 56 6.89 -10.22 4.96
C SER A 56 8.30 -9.72 5.24
N VAL A 57 9.32 -10.28 4.60
CA VAL A 57 10.71 -9.82 4.73
C VAL A 57 10.87 -8.39 4.22
N PHE A 58 10.29 -8.07 3.07
CA PHE A 58 10.26 -6.70 2.56
C PHE A 58 9.54 -5.75 3.53
N ALA A 59 8.36 -6.12 4.02
CA ALA A 59 7.59 -5.30 4.94
C ALA A 59 8.33 -5.10 6.28
N ALA A 60 8.98 -6.14 6.80
CA ALA A 60 9.79 -6.05 8.03
C ALA A 60 11.00 -5.12 7.82
N ALA A 61 11.71 -5.26 6.71
CA ALA A 61 12.83 -4.38 6.36
C ALA A 61 12.38 -2.92 6.24
N THR A 62 11.25 -2.67 5.55
CA THR A 62 10.64 -1.33 5.42
C THR A 62 10.22 -0.77 6.79
N PHE A 63 9.60 -1.56 7.63
CA PHE A 63 9.18 -1.16 8.98
C PHE A 63 10.35 -0.70 9.83
N LEU A 64 11.46 -1.43 9.78
CA LEU A 64 12.69 -1.08 10.50
C LEU A 64 13.39 0.14 9.91
N ALA A 65 13.39 0.28 8.59
CA ALA A 65 14.06 1.35 7.87
C ALA A 65 13.32 2.70 7.92
N ALA A 66 11.97 2.68 7.92
CA ALA A 66 11.16 3.89 7.79
C ALA A 66 11.50 5.01 8.78
N PRO A 67 11.62 4.78 10.12
CA PRO A 67 11.99 5.84 11.04
C PRO A 67 13.44 6.32 10.84
N ILE A 68 14.33 5.42 10.43
CA ILE A 68 15.73 5.75 10.14
C ILE A 68 15.81 6.69 8.94
N PHE A 69 15.14 6.33 7.84
CA PHE A 69 15.12 7.13 6.61
C PHE A 69 14.40 8.47 6.82
N GLY A 70 13.37 8.52 7.67
CA GLY A 70 12.74 9.77 8.09
C GLY A 70 13.74 10.71 8.77
N ALA A 71 14.44 10.23 9.78
CA ALA A 71 15.45 11.01 10.50
C ALA A 71 16.66 11.40 9.62
N LEU A 72 17.09 10.51 8.74
CA LEU A 72 18.14 10.80 7.76
C LEU A 72 17.69 11.87 6.76
N SER A 73 16.43 11.85 6.35
CA SER A 73 15.82 12.82 5.45
C SER A 73 15.79 14.23 6.07
N ASP A 74 15.50 14.32 7.38
CA ASP A 74 15.53 15.58 8.12
C ASP A 74 16.96 16.13 8.32
N ARG A 75 17.97 15.25 8.28
CA ARG A 75 19.38 15.66 8.47
C ARG A 75 20.11 15.94 7.17
N TYR A 76 19.96 15.08 6.17
CA TYR A 76 20.74 15.13 4.93
C TYR A 76 19.97 15.77 3.76
N GLY A 77 18.67 16.03 3.94
CA GLY A 77 17.79 16.59 2.93
C GLY A 77 16.94 15.54 2.24
N ARG A 78 15.82 15.98 1.68
CA ARG A 78 14.81 15.12 1.05
C ARG A 78 15.33 14.46 -0.22
N LYS A 79 16.00 15.26 -1.07
CA LYS A 79 16.53 14.80 -2.35
C LYS A 79 17.54 13.66 -2.17
N SER A 80 18.45 13.78 -1.22
CA SER A 80 19.48 12.75 -0.97
C SER A 80 18.84 11.41 -0.59
N ILE A 81 17.82 11.44 0.26
CA ILE A 81 17.12 10.23 0.70
C ILE A 81 16.29 9.62 -0.41
N LEU A 82 15.63 10.43 -1.24
CA LEU A 82 14.94 9.95 -2.43
C LEU A 82 15.87 9.20 -3.37
N LEU A 83 17.06 9.74 -3.63
CA LEU A 83 18.07 9.12 -4.50
C LEU A 83 18.57 7.78 -3.96
N ILE A 84 18.92 7.72 -2.66
CA ILE A 84 19.36 6.48 -2.01
C ILE A 84 18.27 5.42 -2.05
N SER A 85 17.02 5.82 -1.74
CA SER A 85 15.86 4.90 -1.75
C SER A 85 15.62 4.33 -3.15
N LEU A 86 15.59 5.16 -4.17
CA LEU A 86 15.37 4.70 -5.54
C LEU A 86 16.53 3.83 -6.04
N PHE A 87 17.76 4.15 -5.68
CA PHE A 87 18.91 3.32 -6.05
C PHE A 87 18.82 1.92 -5.45
N GLY A 88 18.49 1.81 -4.16
CA GLY A 88 18.30 0.52 -3.51
C GLY A 88 17.12 -0.27 -4.09
N SER A 89 15.99 0.40 -4.38
CA SER A 89 14.85 -0.24 -5.05
C SER A 89 15.22 -0.74 -6.45
N ALA A 90 15.99 0.03 -7.24
CA ALA A 90 16.45 -0.42 -8.56
C ALA A 90 17.32 -1.68 -8.45
N ILE A 91 18.26 -1.73 -7.49
CA ILE A 91 19.06 -2.94 -7.23
C ILE A 91 18.13 -4.11 -6.89
N GLY A 92 17.16 -3.92 -5.98
CA GLY A 92 16.20 -4.96 -5.60
C GLY A 92 15.44 -5.52 -6.79
N TYR A 93 14.91 -4.65 -7.67
CA TYR A 93 14.18 -5.09 -8.86
C TYR A 93 15.09 -5.79 -9.87
N PHE A 94 16.31 -5.33 -10.10
CA PHE A 94 17.25 -6.04 -10.98
C PHE A 94 17.61 -7.43 -10.42
N MET A 95 17.80 -7.55 -9.11
CA MET A 95 18.03 -8.85 -8.47
C MET A 95 16.86 -9.81 -8.66
N LEU A 96 15.62 -9.33 -8.52
CA LEU A 96 14.41 -10.11 -8.80
C LEU A 96 14.33 -10.53 -10.28
N GLY A 97 14.70 -9.64 -11.19
CA GLY A 97 14.73 -9.91 -12.64
C GLY A 97 15.81 -10.90 -13.07
N ILE A 98 17.02 -10.76 -12.54
CA ILE A 98 18.15 -11.67 -12.78
C ILE A 98 17.85 -13.05 -12.21
N GLY A 99 17.33 -13.11 -10.99
CA GLY A 99 16.98 -14.36 -10.32
C GLY A 99 18.22 -15.24 -10.10
N GLY A 100 18.20 -16.46 -10.61
CA GLY A 100 19.27 -17.46 -10.49
C GLY A 100 19.15 -18.35 -9.25
N ALA A 101 18.82 -17.79 -8.09
CA ALA A 101 18.59 -18.54 -6.85
C ALA A 101 17.59 -17.85 -5.94
N LEU A 102 16.87 -18.63 -5.15
CA LEU A 102 15.83 -18.11 -4.24
C LEU A 102 16.39 -17.06 -3.26
N TRP A 103 17.59 -17.28 -2.70
CA TRP A 103 18.20 -16.31 -1.77
C TRP A 103 18.47 -14.94 -2.41
N ILE A 104 18.69 -14.86 -3.73
CA ILE A 104 18.88 -13.60 -4.46
C ILE A 104 17.58 -12.79 -4.43
N LEU A 105 16.43 -13.47 -4.58
CA LEU A 105 15.12 -12.80 -4.50
C LEU A 105 14.89 -12.23 -3.10
N PHE A 106 15.21 -12.99 -2.04
CA PHE A 106 15.12 -12.50 -0.67
C PHE A 106 16.07 -11.33 -0.41
N LEU A 107 17.31 -11.41 -0.87
CA LEU A 107 18.29 -10.33 -0.72
C LEU A 107 17.81 -9.06 -1.45
N GLY A 108 17.29 -9.20 -2.67
CA GLY A 108 16.69 -8.09 -3.41
C GLY A 108 15.54 -7.42 -2.64
N ARG A 109 14.65 -8.21 -2.01
CA ARG A 109 13.55 -7.69 -1.18
C ARG A 109 14.03 -7.05 0.12
N ILE A 110 15.11 -7.57 0.73
CA ILE A 110 15.74 -6.96 1.91
C ILE A 110 16.34 -5.60 1.54
N ILE A 111 17.11 -5.52 0.47
CA ILE A 111 17.74 -4.26 0.02
C ILE A 111 16.66 -3.23 -0.32
N ASP A 112 15.65 -3.58 -1.12
CA ASP A 112 14.53 -2.72 -1.47
C ASP A 112 13.79 -2.24 -0.22
N GLY A 113 13.46 -3.14 0.72
CA GLY A 113 12.79 -2.80 1.97
C GLY A 113 13.63 -1.91 2.89
N LEU A 114 14.93 -2.23 3.08
CA LEU A 114 15.82 -1.42 3.89
C LEU A 114 16.06 -0.02 3.31
N THR A 115 15.82 0.19 2.04
CA THR A 115 15.94 1.50 1.39
C THR A 115 14.58 2.16 1.10
N ALA A 116 13.47 1.60 1.55
CA ALA A 116 12.11 2.08 1.27
C ALA A 116 11.75 3.37 2.02
N GLY A 117 12.54 4.43 1.83
CA GLY A 117 12.30 5.77 2.38
C GLY A 117 11.66 6.76 1.40
N ASN A 118 11.46 6.37 0.14
CA ASN A 118 11.01 7.25 -0.92
C ASN A 118 9.64 7.86 -0.66
N GLN A 119 8.66 7.09 -0.18
CA GLN A 119 7.31 7.58 0.03
C GLN A 119 7.25 8.66 1.12
N SER A 120 7.87 8.43 2.28
CA SER A 120 7.93 9.43 3.35
C SER A 120 8.65 10.70 2.92
N ALA A 121 9.74 10.57 2.14
CA ALA A 121 10.50 11.70 1.62
C ALA A 121 9.71 12.51 0.57
N LEU A 122 8.87 11.87 -0.27
CA LEU A 122 7.98 12.55 -1.21
C LEU A 122 6.91 13.39 -0.48
N PHE A 123 6.26 12.82 0.55
CA PHE A 123 5.31 13.55 1.38
C PHE A 123 5.97 14.71 2.12
N ALA A 124 7.17 14.51 2.67
CA ALA A 124 7.94 15.55 3.33
C ALA A 124 8.35 16.66 2.35
N TYR A 125 8.78 16.32 1.13
CA TYR A 125 9.11 17.30 0.08
C TYR A 125 7.92 18.23 -0.22
N ILE A 126 6.71 17.67 -0.36
CA ILE A 126 5.50 18.48 -0.55
C ILE A 126 5.25 19.38 0.66
N THR A 127 5.35 18.85 1.86
CA THR A 127 5.16 19.62 3.11
C THR A 127 6.13 20.80 3.19
N ASP A 128 7.39 20.59 2.83
CA ASP A 128 8.42 21.63 2.83
C ASP A 128 8.20 22.66 1.72
N SER A 129 7.53 22.26 0.63
CA SER A 129 7.36 23.08 -0.59
C SER A 129 5.99 23.76 -0.69
N THR A 130 5.06 23.54 0.24
CA THR A 130 3.68 24.07 0.16
C THR A 130 3.26 24.81 1.42
N GLU A 131 2.40 25.81 1.25
CA GLU A 131 1.71 26.44 2.37
C GLU A 131 0.71 25.48 3.01
N PRO A 132 0.42 25.60 4.33
CA PRO A 132 -0.49 24.67 5.02
C PRO A 132 -1.85 24.50 4.34
N GLN A 133 -2.40 25.58 3.74
CA GLN A 133 -3.71 25.60 3.08
C GLN A 133 -3.72 24.80 1.76
N GLU A 134 -2.57 24.67 1.10
CA GLU A 134 -2.45 23.96 -0.18
C GLU A 134 -2.05 22.48 -0.03
N ARG A 135 -1.54 22.08 1.14
CA ARG A 135 -1.05 20.71 1.39
C ARG A 135 -2.07 19.65 1.06
N GLY A 136 -3.33 19.86 1.46
CA GLY A 136 -4.41 18.92 1.19
C GLY A 136 -4.62 18.65 -0.30
N LYS A 137 -4.53 19.69 -1.14
CA LYS A 137 -4.62 19.59 -2.61
C LYS A 137 -3.48 18.71 -3.16
N TRP A 138 -2.24 18.99 -2.75
CA TRP A 138 -1.07 18.27 -3.26
C TRP A 138 -0.99 16.83 -2.74
N PHE A 139 -1.39 16.57 -1.50
CA PHE A 139 -1.55 15.20 -0.99
C PHE A 139 -2.64 14.43 -1.76
N GLY A 140 -3.72 15.12 -2.16
CA GLY A 140 -4.74 14.55 -3.05
C GLY A 140 -4.17 14.14 -4.41
N TYR A 141 -3.31 14.96 -5.01
CA TYR A 141 -2.63 14.62 -6.26
C TYR A 141 -1.67 13.44 -6.11
N LEU A 142 -0.92 13.35 -4.99
CA LEU A 142 -0.10 12.16 -4.69
C LEU A 142 -0.94 10.90 -4.55
N GLY A 143 -2.05 10.97 -3.82
CA GLY A 143 -2.99 9.86 -3.69
C GLY A 143 -3.54 9.41 -5.04
N GLY A 144 -3.94 10.36 -5.90
CA GLY A 144 -4.35 10.09 -7.27
C GLY A 144 -3.25 9.45 -8.12
N ALA A 145 -2.01 9.92 -7.98
CA ALA A 145 -0.84 9.36 -8.67
C ALA A 145 -0.59 7.89 -8.26
N ILE A 146 -0.70 7.59 -6.98
CA ILE A 146 -0.59 6.23 -6.45
C ILE A 146 -1.72 5.35 -7.01
N GLY A 147 -2.96 5.84 -6.98
CA GLY A 147 -4.13 5.12 -7.53
C GLY A 147 -3.98 4.82 -9.02
N LEU A 148 -3.50 5.78 -9.83
CA LEU A 148 -3.18 5.55 -11.25
C LEU A 148 -2.12 4.45 -11.42
N GLY A 149 -1.10 4.43 -10.56
CA GLY A 149 -0.08 3.38 -10.56
C GLY A 149 -0.68 2.00 -10.29
N PHE A 150 -1.56 1.89 -9.31
CA PHE A 150 -2.26 0.63 -8.99
C PHE A 150 -3.19 0.15 -10.12
N MET A 151 -3.76 1.07 -10.90
CA MET A 151 -4.58 0.72 -12.06
C MET A 151 -3.74 0.28 -13.27
N ILE A 152 -2.69 1.05 -13.60
CA ILE A 152 -1.92 0.88 -14.83
C ILE A 152 -0.82 -0.18 -14.67
N GLY A 153 -0.13 -0.18 -13.53
CA GLY A 153 1.05 -1.04 -13.31
C GLY A 153 0.76 -2.53 -13.50
N PRO A 154 -0.19 -3.13 -12.76
CA PRO A 154 -0.46 -4.55 -12.90
C PRO A 154 -0.96 -4.96 -14.29
N SER A 155 -1.64 -4.04 -15.00
CA SER A 155 -2.09 -4.27 -16.37
C SER A 155 -0.91 -4.40 -17.34
N ILE A 156 0.04 -3.46 -17.26
CA ILE A 156 1.28 -3.52 -18.03
C ILE A 156 2.09 -4.76 -17.62
N GLY A 157 2.18 -5.02 -16.31
CA GLY A 157 2.87 -6.18 -15.77
C GLY A 157 2.31 -7.50 -16.28
N GLY A 158 0.99 -7.64 -16.29
CA GLY A 158 0.32 -8.81 -16.81
C GLY A 158 0.57 -9.03 -18.31
N LEU A 159 0.50 -7.97 -19.12
CA LEU A 159 0.78 -8.02 -20.55
C LEU A 159 2.25 -8.41 -20.84
N LEU A 160 3.19 -7.75 -20.21
CA LEU A 160 4.62 -8.05 -20.36
C LEU A 160 4.97 -9.42 -19.79
N GLY A 161 4.36 -9.80 -18.68
CA GLY A 161 4.56 -11.08 -18.01
C GLY A 161 4.11 -12.28 -18.83
N SER A 162 3.18 -12.11 -19.77
CA SER A 162 2.77 -13.16 -20.70
C SER A 162 3.86 -13.53 -21.70
N THR A 163 4.77 -12.61 -22.02
CA THR A 163 5.93 -12.87 -22.89
C THR A 163 7.15 -13.32 -22.06
N SER A 164 7.41 -12.68 -20.93
CA SER A 164 8.49 -13.03 -20.01
C SER A 164 8.16 -12.58 -18.59
N VAL A 165 8.15 -13.53 -17.67
CA VAL A 165 7.88 -13.27 -16.24
C VAL A 165 8.91 -12.34 -15.61
N THR A 166 10.15 -12.34 -16.11
CA THR A 166 11.26 -11.53 -15.55
C THR A 166 11.35 -10.14 -16.16
N LEU A 167 10.86 -9.93 -17.37
CA LEU A 167 10.93 -8.64 -18.08
C LEU A 167 10.34 -7.47 -17.27
N PRO A 168 9.17 -7.59 -16.64
CA PRO A 168 8.59 -6.51 -15.85
C PRO A 168 9.47 -6.06 -14.68
N PHE A 169 10.25 -6.95 -14.07
CA PHE A 169 11.19 -6.59 -13.00
C PHE A 169 12.33 -5.72 -13.53
N PHE A 170 12.90 -6.05 -14.71
CA PHE A 170 13.90 -5.21 -15.36
C PHE A 170 13.35 -3.85 -15.74
N ILE A 171 12.14 -3.82 -16.32
CA ILE A 171 11.46 -2.55 -16.68
C ILE A 171 11.24 -1.70 -15.44
N THR A 172 10.81 -2.29 -14.33
CA THR A 172 10.66 -1.58 -13.05
C THR A 172 11.98 -0.99 -12.57
N GLY A 173 13.07 -1.77 -12.62
CA GLY A 173 14.41 -1.29 -12.29
C GLY A 173 14.81 -0.08 -13.15
N VAL A 174 14.56 -0.14 -14.46
CA VAL A 174 14.82 0.98 -15.40
C VAL A 174 13.94 2.20 -15.08
N ILE A 175 12.63 2.02 -14.86
CA ILE A 175 11.71 3.11 -14.48
C ILE A 175 12.21 3.80 -13.20
N THR A 176 12.69 3.02 -12.24
CA THR A 176 13.23 3.53 -10.99
C THR A 176 14.51 4.35 -11.21
N LEU A 177 15.42 3.88 -12.07
CA LEU A 177 16.61 4.65 -12.46
C LEU A 177 16.27 5.92 -13.25
N VAL A 178 15.28 5.88 -14.12
CA VAL A 178 14.77 7.06 -14.84
C VAL A 178 14.17 8.08 -13.85
N SER A 179 13.40 7.62 -12.86
CA SER A 179 12.89 8.47 -11.80
C SER A 179 14.03 9.11 -11.00
N MET A 180 15.07 8.35 -10.68
CA MET A 180 16.28 8.84 -10.01
C MET A 180 16.99 9.92 -10.86
N LEU A 181 17.12 9.71 -12.16
CA LEU A 181 17.70 10.68 -13.10
C LEU A 181 16.87 11.99 -13.12
N PHE A 182 15.55 11.91 -13.20
CA PHE A 182 14.67 13.09 -13.16
C PHE A 182 14.80 13.85 -11.86
N ILE A 183 14.86 13.17 -10.70
CA ILE A 183 15.10 13.81 -9.41
C ILE A 183 16.46 14.51 -9.42
N THR A 184 17.50 13.84 -9.91
CA THR A 184 18.86 14.39 -9.93
C THR A 184 18.95 15.68 -10.75
N LEU A 185 18.34 15.70 -11.95
CA LEU A 185 18.46 16.78 -12.91
C LEU A 185 17.46 17.91 -12.67
N LEU A 186 16.22 17.58 -12.27
CA LEU A 186 15.12 18.55 -12.31
C LEU A 186 14.68 19.03 -10.92
N LEU A 187 14.91 18.24 -9.86
CA LEU A 187 14.37 18.53 -8.54
C LEU A 187 15.43 19.21 -7.66
N PRO A 188 15.21 20.44 -7.18
CA PRO A 188 16.06 21.05 -6.17
C PRO A 188 15.84 20.39 -4.79
N GLU A 189 16.75 20.61 -3.85
CA GLU A 189 16.52 20.24 -2.45
C GLU A 189 15.42 21.12 -1.84
N SER A 190 14.47 20.50 -1.14
CA SER A 190 13.36 21.24 -0.51
C SER A 190 13.67 21.70 0.92
N LEU A 191 14.59 20.98 1.62
CA LEU A 191 14.94 21.27 3.00
C LEU A 191 16.21 22.12 3.07
N PRO A 192 16.10 23.45 3.38
CA PRO A 192 17.28 24.32 3.55
C PRO A 192 18.22 23.80 4.64
N VAL A 193 19.52 24.04 4.47
CA VAL A 193 20.54 23.55 5.40
C VAL A 193 20.30 24.03 6.83
N GLU A 194 19.78 25.24 6.98
CA GLU A 194 19.50 25.89 8.27
C GLU A 194 18.36 25.19 9.04
N LYS A 195 17.45 24.52 8.32
CA LYS A 195 16.31 23.77 8.89
C LYS A 195 16.62 22.31 9.16
N ARG A 196 17.80 21.83 8.77
CA ARG A 196 18.20 20.42 8.97
C ARG A 196 18.48 20.12 10.43
N THR A 197 18.06 18.94 10.86
CA THR A 197 18.32 18.45 12.22
C THR A 197 19.80 18.19 12.43
N LYS A 198 20.39 18.79 13.46
CA LYS A 198 21.82 18.62 13.78
C LYS A 198 22.14 17.27 14.42
N HIS A 199 21.22 16.74 15.20
CA HIS A 199 21.39 15.48 15.95
C HIS A 199 20.20 14.54 15.71
N ILE A 200 20.51 13.29 15.40
CA ILE A 200 19.50 12.22 15.32
C ILE A 200 19.39 11.60 16.72
N SER A 201 18.19 11.63 17.30
CA SER A 201 17.92 10.97 18.57
C SER A 201 17.60 9.50 18.36
N LEU A 202 18.24 8.59 19.10
CA LEU A 202 17.88 7.17 19.10
C LEU A 202 16.44 6.92 19.56
N LYS A 203 15.85 7.84 20.34
CA LYS A 203 14.45 7.75 20.75
C LYS A 203 13.47 7.88 19.56
N SER A 204 13.87 8.57 18.48
CA SER A 204 13.08 8.71 17.26
C SER A 204 12.87 7.38 16.50
N PHE A 205 13.68 6.35 16.83
CA PHE A 205 13.58 5.02 16.21
C PHE A 205 12.60 4.08 16.92
N ASN A 206 12.12 4.46 18.11
CA ASN A 206 11.19 3.61 18.86
C ASN A 206 9.75 3.84 18.38
N THR A 207 9.35 3.11 17.36
CA THR A 207 8.00 3.14 16.78
C THR A 207 6.90 2.76 17.77
N PHE A 208 7.24 2.02 18.83
CA PHE A 208 6.29 1.53 19.84
C PHE A 208 6.19 2.40 21.10
N SER A 209 7.03 3.43 21.23
CA SER A 209 7.11 4.25 22.46
C SER A 209 5.78 4.88 22.90
N HIS A 210 4.86 5.07 21.98
CA HIS A 210 3.62 5.80 22.19
C HIS A 210 2.36 4.92 22.19
N PHE A 211 2.50 3.61 21.97
CA PHE A 211 1.37 2.69 21.94
C PHE A 211 0.56 2.72 23.24
N ASN A 212 1.24 2.68 24.39
CA ASN A 212 0.57 2.69 25.70
C ASN A 212 -0.29 3.93 25.90
N GLU A 213 0.15 5.10 25.44
CA GLU A 213 -0.62 6.33 25.58
C GLU A 213 -1.90 6.30 24.75
N ILE A 214 -1.82 5.92 23.49
CA ILE A 214 -2.99 5.85 22.59
C ILE A 214 -3.94 4.72 23.01
N PHE A 215 -3.41 3.55 23.38
CA PHE A 215 -4.23 2.43 23.83
C PHE A 215 -4.90 2.66 25.20
N SER A 216 -4.45 3.64 25.98
CA SER A 216 -5.16 4.07 27.20
C SER A 216 -6.46 4.83 26.90
N LEU A 217 -6.57 5.47 25.72
CA LEU A 217 -7.76 6.18 25.27
C LEU A 217 -8.82 5.21 24.75
N LYS A 218 -9.95 5.12 25.47
CA LYS A 218 -10.97 4.08 25.26
C LYS A 218 -11.56 4.06 23.85
N GLU A 219 -11.84 5.24 23.28
CA GLU A 219 -12.41 5.39 21.93
C GLU A 219 -11.38 5.04 20.85
N ALA A 220 -10.18 5.63 20.92
CA ALA A 220 -9.09 5.34 19.97
C ALA A 220 -8.72 3.85 19.98
N ARG A 221 -8.60 3.23 21.16
CA ARG A 221 -8.32 1.79 21.29
C ARG A 221 -9.37 0.93 20.59
N ALA A 222 -10.67 1.23 20.80
CA ALA A 222 -11.74 0.46 20.19
C ALA A 222 -11.74 0.57 18.67
N LEU A 223 -11.48 1.78 18.13
CA LEU A 223 -11.34 2.01 16.69
C LEU A 223 -10.09 1.34 16.12
N LEU A 224 -8.94 1.37 16.80
CA LEU A 224 -7.74 0.70 16.36
C LEU A 224 -7.90 -0.84 16.34
N ILE A 225 -8.58 -1.42 17.33
CA ILE A 225 -8.90 -2.85 17.34
C ILE A 225 -9.81 -3.20 16.16
N MET A 226 -10.85 -2.39 15.93
CA MET A 226 -11.75 -2.57 14.79
C MET A 226 -11.01 -2.41 13.45
N GLY A 227 -10.14 -1.39 13.35
CA GLY A 227 -9.24 -1.22 12.20
C GLY A 227 -8.34 -2.44 11.97
N GLY A 228 -7.91 -3.12 13.05
CA GLY A 228 -7.17 -4.37 12.97
C GLY A 228 -7.93 -5.46 12.21
N PHE A 229 -9.22 -5.67 12.48
CA PHE A 229 -10.05 -6.63 11.73
C PHE A 229 -10.13 -6.26 10.24
N PHE A 230 -10.32 -4.98 9.94
CA PHE A 230 -10.37 -4.48 8.57
C PHE A 230 -9.03 -4.68 7.84
N TYR A 231 -7.92 -4.17 8.39
CA TYR A 231 -6.62 -4.25 7.72
C TYR A 231 -6.10 -5.68 7.60
N VAL A 232 -6.36 -6.55 8.58
CA VAL A 232 -6.00 -7.98 8.49
C VAL A 232 -6.76 -8.64 7.33
N GLY A 233 -8.07 -8.46 7.26
CA GLY A 233 -8.87 -9.05 6.18
C GLY A 233 -8.52 -8.48 4.80
N LEU A 234 -8.27 -7.16 4.72
CA LEU A 234 -7.83 -6.52 3.48
C LEU A 234 -6.45 -7.03 3.02
N ASN A 235 -5.49 -7.19 3.93
CA ASN A 235 -4.18 -7.74 3.61
C ASN A 235 -4.28 -9.19 3.11
N ILE A 236 -5.16 -10.02 3.70
CA ILE A 236 -5.42 -11.38 3.21
C ILE A 236 -5.85 -11.34 1.74
N TRP A 237 -6.77 -10.46 1.38
CA TRP A 237 -7.18 -10.26 -0.02
C TRP A 237 -6.01 -9.81 -0.90
N GLN A 238 -5.35 -8.72 -0.55
CA GLN A 238 -4.31 -8.11 -1.38
C GLN A 238 -3.15 -9.05 -1.69
N PHE A 239 -2.71 -9.85 -0.71
CA PHE A 239 -1.57 -10.75 -0.89
C PHE A 239 -1.93 -12.09 -1.53
N ASN A 240 -3.16 -12.57 -1.36
CA ASN A 240 -3.54 -13.86 -1.92
C ASN A 240 -4.30 -13.76 -3.25
N ALA A 241 -4.75 -12.58 -3.69
CA ALA A 241 -5.56 -12.43 -4.90
C ALA A 241 -4.90 -13.03 -6.14
N SER A 242 -3.66 -12.68 -6.42
CA SER A 242 -2.95 -13.13 -7.63
C SER A 242 -2.68 -14.65 -7.62
N ILE A 243 -2.25 -15.19 -6.47
CA ILE A 243 -1.98 -16.63 -6.37
C ILE A 243 -3.28 -17.43 -6.40
N PHE A 244 -4.36 -16.94 -5.80
CA PHE A 244 -5.65 -17.60 -5.80
C PHE A 244 -6.23 -17.75 -7.21
N VAL A 245 -6.28 -16.68 -7.99
CA VAL A 245 -6.82 -16.77 -9.35
C VAL A 245 -5.93 -17.56 -10.28
N LYS A 246 -4.61 -17.60 -10.02
CA LYS A 246 -3.68 -18.48 -10.72
C LYS A 246 -3.94 -19.94 -10.40
N ASP A 247 -4.06 -20.30 -9.11
CA ASP A 247 -4.13 -21.71 -8.68
C ASP A 247 -5.52 -22.31 -8.92
N VAL A 248 -6.60 -21.54 -8.70
CA VAL A 248 -7.99 -22.02 -8.79
C VAL A 248 -8.55 -21.87 -10.20
N PHE A 249 -8.25 -20.75 -10.89
CA PHE A 249 -8.79 -20.44 -12.21
C PHE A 249 -7.78 -20.70 -13.34
N HIS A 250 -6.54 -21.07 -13.00
CA HIS A 250 -5.44 -21.23 -13.94
C HIS A 250 -5.20 -20.00 -14.83
N TRP A 251 -5.43 -18.81 -14.28
CA TRP A 251 -5.24 -17.56 -15.01
C TRP A 251 -3.76 -17.24 -15.18
N GLY A 252 -3.41 -16.93 -16.43
CA GLY A 252 -2.08 -16.40 -16.77
C GLY A 252 -1.92 -14.92 -16.35
N PRO A 253 -0.68 -14.38 -16.47
CA PRO A 253 -0.35 -13.01 -16.06
C PRO A 253 -1.27 -11.94 -16.65
N SER A 254 -1.65 -12.05 -17.94
CA SER A 254 -2.52 -11.08 -18.62
C SER A 254 -3.92 -11.01 -18.03
N PHE A 255 -4.54 -12.15 -17.68
CA PHE A 255 -5.86 -12.17 -17.05
C PHE A 255 -5.81 -11.58 -15.64
N ILE A 256 -4.74 -11.88 -14.88
CA ILE A 256 -4.51 -11.29 -13.55
C ILE A 256 -4.31 -9.77 -13.69
N GLY A 257 -3.54 -9.31 -14.67
CA GLY A 257 -3.42 -7.90 -14.99
C GLY A 257 -4.77 -7.24 -15.30
N GLY A 258 -5.62 -7.89 -16.09
CA GLY A 258 -7.00 -7.46 -16.39
C GLY A 258 -7.88 -7.35 -15.13
N MET A 259 -7.75 -8.28 -14.18
CA MET A 259 -8.43 -8.19 -12.88
C MET A 259 -8.02 -6.91 -12.12
N PHE A 260 -6.76 -6.53 -12.14
CA PHE A 260 -6.31 -5.30 -11.50
C PHE A 260 -6.77 -4.03 -12.22
N VAL A 261 -7.08 -4.07 -13.53
CA VAL A 261 -7.81 -2.97 -14.20
C VAL A 261 -9.17 -2.77 -13.57
N LEU A 262 -9.92 -3.86 -13.34
CA LEU A 262 -11.21 -3.80 -12.66
C LEU A 262 -11.06 -3.22 -11.24
N VAL A 263 -10.03 -3.64 -10.50
CA VAL A 263 -9.69 -3.07 -9.19
C VAL A 263 -9.54 -1.55 -9.28
N GLY A 264 -8.69 -1.06 -10.20
CA GLY A 264 -8.46 0.38 -10.36
C GLY A 264 -9.71 1.17 -10.77
N ILE A 265 -10.53 0.63 -11.68
CA ILE A 265 -11.80 1.25 -12.08
C ILE A 265 -12.75 1.34 -10.88
N CYS A 266 -12.93 0.26 -10.14
CA CYS A 266 -13.81 0.22 -8.97
C CYS A 266 -13.33 1.16 -7.86
N ASP A 267 -12.01 1.27 -7.63
CA ASP A 267 -11.44 2.18 -6.61
C ASP A 267 -11.73 3.64 -6.95
N ILE A 268 -11.49 4.04 -8.21
CA ILE A 268 -11.79 5.40 -8.68
C ILE A 268 -13.31 5.68 -8.56
N LEU A 269 -14.15 4.76 -9.05
CA LEU A 269 -15.60 4.92 -8.96
C LEU A 269 -16.05 5.05 -7.51
N SER A 270 -15.52 4.23 -6.61
CA SER A 270 -15.86 4.26 -5.18
C SER A 270 -15.51 5.61 -4.55
N ARG A 271 -14.25 6.04 -4.67
CA ARG A 271 -13.73 7.24 -3.98
C ARG A 271 -14.18 8.55 -4.60
N VAL A 272 -14.31 8.61 -5.94
CA VAL A 272 -14.61 9.86 -6.65
C VAL A 272 -16.10 10.08 -6.86
N ILE A 273 -16.87 9.01 -7.05
CA ILE A 273 -18.29 9.11 -7.43
C ILE A 273 -19.19 8.64 -6.30
N VAL A 274 -19.02 7.37 -5.86
CA VAL A 274 -19.97 6.73 -4.94
C VAL A 274 -19.89 7.30 -3.54
N LEU A 275 -18.68 7.47 -3.01
CA LEU A 275 -18.47 8.02 -1.66
C LEU A 275 -19.05 9.44 -1.50
N PRO A 276 -18.74 10.43 -2.36
CA PRO A 276 -19.32 11.77 -2.22
C PRO A 276 -20.84 11.78 -2.41
N TRP A 277 -21.36 10.92 -3.28
CA TRP A 277 -22.82 10.80 -3.49
C TRP A 277 -23.54 10.22 -2.25
N LEU A 278 -22.96 9.21 -1.61
CA LEU A 278 -23.51 8.63 -0.39
C LEU A 278 -23.42 9.58 0.80
N LEU A 279 -22.30 10.30 0.97
CA LEU A 279 -22.11 11.26 2.08
C LEU A 279 -23.07 12.47 2.01
N LYS A 280 -23.62 12.79 0.84
CA LYS A 280 -24.70 13.78 0.72
C LYS A 280 -26.04 13.29 1.29
N ARG A 281 -26.24 11.99 1.47
CA ARG A 281 -27.52 11.38 1.84
C ARG A 281 -27.47 10.59 3.15
N LEU A 282 -26.28 10.10 3.52
CA LEU A 282 -26.06 9.21 4.66
C LEU A 282 -24.97 9.74 5.56
N SER A 283 -25.03 9.40 6.84
CA SER A 283 -23.92 9.67 7.77
C SER A 283 -22.70 8.82 7.43
N GLU A 284 -21.49 9.31 7.78
CA GLU A 284 -20.22 8.58 7.60
C GLU A 284 -20.29 7.18 8.20
N GLN A 285 -20.94 7.02 9.35
CA GLN A 285 -21.12 5.71 9.99
C GLN A 285 -21.91 4.74 9.08
N ARG A 286 -23.01 5.19 8.46
CA ARG A 286 -23.80 4.34 7.56
C ARG A 286 -23.02 3.99 6.30
N VAL A 287 -22.26 4.94 5.75
CA VAL A 287 -21.38 4.69 4.61
C VAL A 287 -20.32 3.65 4.97
N GLY A 288 -19.67 3.78 6.14
CA GLY A 288 -18.71 2.79 6.62
C GLY A 288 -19.33 1.39 6.82
N VAL A 289 -20.56 1.30 7.33
CA VAL A 289 -21.28 0.02 7.46
C VAL A 289 -21.53 -0.61 6.08
N ILE A 290 -21.96 0.18 5.09
CA ILE A 290 -22.17 -0.30 3.71
C ILE A 290 -20.84 -0.82 3.15
N GLY A 291 -19.73 -0.09 3.39
CA GLY A 291 -18.38 -0.49 2.97
C GLY A 291 -17.96 -1.84 3.57
N LEU A 292 -18.09 -2.02 4.90
CA LEU A 292 -17.75 -3.30 5.55
C LEU A 292 -18.66 -4.46 5.10
N CYS A 293 -19.94 -4.21 4.86
CA CYS A 293 -20.85 -5.22 4.30
C CYS A 293 -20.39 -5.62 2.89
N GLY A 294 -20.02 -4.65 2.04
CA GLY A 294 -19.49 -4.92 0.71
C GLY A 294 -18.23 -5.78 0.75
N LEU A 295 -17.28 -5.44 1.63
CA LEU A 295 -16.06 -6.23 1.87
C LEU A 295 -16.37 -7.66 2.31
N ALA A 296 -17.24 -7.83 3.31
CA ALA A 296 -17.61 -9.16 3.82
C ALA A 296 -18.27 -10.01 2.73
N VAL A 297 -19.22 -9.42 1.97
CA VAL A 297 -19.87 -10.09 0.84
C VAL A 297 -18.86 -10.46 -0.24
N GLY A 298 -17.99 -9.53 -0.65
CA GLY A 298 -16.98 -9.80 -1.67
C GLY A 298 -16.01 -10.91 -1.28
N LEU A 299 -15.54 -10.94 -0.02
CA LEU A 299 -14.69 -12.02 0.50
C LEU A 299 -15.43 -13.36 0.57
N ALA A 300 -16.73 -13.37 0.94
CA ALA A 300 -17.57 -14.56 0.90
C ALA A 300 -17.79 -15.07 -0.55
N LEU A 301 -17.93 -14.17 -1.52
CA LEU A 301 -17.99 -14.53 -2.93
C LEU A 301 -16.67 -15.11 -3.45
N LEU A 302 -15.51 -14.63 -2.98
CA LEU A 302 -14.22 -15.25 -3.27
C LEU A 302 -14.11 -16.66 -2.69
N PHE A 303 -14.56 -16.86 -1.45
CA PHE A 303 -14.65 -18.21 -0.89
C PHE A 303 -15.53 -19.11 -1.77
N LEU A 304 -16.72 -18.64 -2.16
CA LEU A 304 -17.62 -19.39 -3.03
C LEU A 304 -17.01 -19.69 -4.41
N SER A 305 -16.19 -18.78 -4.93
CA SER A 305 -15.52 -18.94 -6.23
C SER A 305 -14.47 -20.06 -6.24
N SER A 306 -14.01 -20.52 -5.08
CA SER A 306 -13.16 -21.71 -4.99
C SER A 306 -13.89 -23.02 -5.35
N TYR A 307 -15.24 -23.00 -5.27
CA TYR A 307 -16.10 -24.12 -5.65
C TYR A 307 -16.76 -23.91 -7.00
N ILE A 308 -17.14 -22.66 -7.30
CA ILE A 308 -17.82 -22.28 -8.54
C ILE A 308 -16.89 -21.40 -9.35
N GLN A 309 -16.16 -22.01 -10.29
CA GLN A 309 -15.16 -21.32 -11.12
C GLN A 309 -15.83 -20.47 -12.20
N SER A 310 -16.37 -19.32 -11.80
CA SER A 310 -17.05 -18.37 -12.69
C SER A 310 -16.33 -17.02 -12.71
N ILE A 311 -16.01 -16.55 -13.91
CA ILE A 311 -15.42 -15.21 -14.11
C ILE A 311 -16.33 -14.08 -13.60
N TYR A 312 -17.64 -14.25 -13.74
CA TYR A 312 -18.62 -13.27 -13.26
C TYR A 312 -18.62 -13.21 -11.74
N LEU A 313 -18.45 -14.36 -11.07
CA LEU A 313 -18.38 -14.43 -9.61
C LEU A 313 -17.13 -13.74 -9.09
N ILE A 314 -15.98 -13.96 -9.72
CA ILE A 314 -14.74 -13.23 -9.40
C ILE A 314 -14.92 -11.73 -9.64
N GLY A 315 -15.49 -11.33 -10.79
CA GLY A 315 -15.73 -9.93 -11.09
C GLY A 315 -16.64 -9.25 -10.05
N ALA A 316 -17.71 -9.91 -9.64
CA ALA A 316 -18.60 -9.43 -8.58
C ALA A 316 -17.88 -9.34 -7.23
N ALA A 317 -17.10 -10.38 -6.86
CA ALA A 317 -16.33 -10.43 -5.63
C ALA A 317 -15.33 -9.28 -5.53
N VAL A 318 -14.50 -9.10 -6.56
CA VAL A 318 -13.51 -8.02 -6.66
C VAL A 318 -14.19 -6.66 -6.58
N SER A 319 -15.28 -6.46 -7.33
CA SER A 319 -16.03 -5.20 -7.31
C SER A 319 -16.57 -4.88 -5.92
N CYS A 320 -17.19 -5.86 -5.24
CA CYS A 320 -17.70 -5.69 -3.88
C CYS A 320 -16.59 -5.35 -2.88
N ILE A 321 -15.43 -6.02 -2.97
CA ILE A 321 -14.28 -5.75 -2.09
C ILE A 321 -13.77 -4.33 -2.29
N VAL A 322 -13.49 -3.94 -3.53
CA VAL A 322 -12.84 -2.65 -3.82
C VAL A 322 -13.79 -1.48 -3.59
N LEU A 323 -15.06 -1.60 -3.99
CA LEU A 323 -16.08 -0.60 -3.68
C LEU A 323 -16.27 -0.47 -2.17
N GLY A 324 -16.28 -1.59 -1.44
CA GLY A 324 -16.39 -1.61 0.01
C GLY A 324 -15.21 -0.96 0.71
N GLU A 325 -13.97 -1.24 0.27
CA GLU A 325 -12.74 -0.61 0.77
C GLU A 325 -12.77 0.91 0.58
N GLY A 326 -13.08 1.37 -0.63
CA GLY A 326 -13.12 2.79 -0.96
C GLY A 326 -14.19 3.58 -0.21
N LEU A 327 -15.24 2.92 0.31
CA LEU A 327 -16.24 3.53 1.19
C LEU A 327 -15.82 3.48 2.67
N PHE A 328 -15.25 2.36 3.11
CA PHE A 328 -14.95 2.15 4.52
C PHE A 328 -13.70 2.90 4.99
N ASP A 329 -12.59 2.79 4.25
CA ASP A 329 -11.30 3.34 4.68
C ASP A 329 -11.34 4.85 4.99
N PRO A 330 -11.95 5.73 4.13
CA PRO A 330 -12.11 7.14 4.46
C PRO A 330 -13.01 7.38 5.68
N SER A 331 -14.12 6.63 5.80
CA SER A 331 -15.04 6.73 6.94
C SER A 331 -14.38 6.30 8.25
N TYR A 332 -13.53 5.28 8.21
CA TYR A 332 -12.73 4.82 9.35
C TYR A 332 -11.71 5.88 9.78
N ASN A 333 -10.90 6.37 8.84
CA ASN A 333 -9.85 7.35 9.13
C ASN A 333 -10.42 8.67 9.65
N SER A 334 -11.56 9.12 9.14
CA SER A 334 -12.29 10.28 9.66
C SER A 334 -12.68 10.08 11.13
N ARG A 335 -13.35 8.98 11.45
CA ARG A 335 -13.75 8.66 12.85
C ARG A 335 -12.57 8.46 13.77
N LEU A 336 -11.53 7.80 13.29
CA LEU A 336 -10.30 7.61 14.06
C LEU A 336 -9.69 8.97 14.41
N SER A 337 -9.60 9.88 13.46
CA SER A 337 -9.11 11.24 13.68
C SER A 337 -9.94 11.99 14.74
N LEU A 338 -11.25 11.90 14.71
CA LEU A 338 -12.14 12.55 15.67
C LEU A 338 -12.12 11.93 17.09
N SER A 339 -11.46 10.79 17.28
CA SER A 339 -11.39 10.09 18.58
C SER A 339 -10.39 10.67 19.57
N VAL A 340 -9.55 11.61 19.15
CA VAL A 340 -8.54 12.28 19.99
C VAL A 340 -8.50 13.78 19.69
N ASP A 341 -7.96 14.55 20.65
CA ASP A 341 -7.73 15.98 20.49
C ASP A 341 -6.65 16.26 19.44
N GLU A 342 -6.64 17.47 18.88
CA GLU A 342 -5.67 17.90 17.84
C GLU A 342 -4.20 17.66 18.25
N SER A 343 -3.87 17.86 19.52
CA SER A 343 -2.52 17.64 20.05
C SER A 343 -2.04 16.18 19.96
N LYS A 344 -2.95 15.20 19.87
CA LYS A 344 -2.65 13.77 19.82
C LYS A 344 -2.83 13.15 18.43
N GLN A 345 -3.25 13.94 17.42
CA GLN A 345 -3.49 13.45 16.05
C GLN A 345 -2.26 12.78 15.43
N GLY A 346 -1.09 13.43 15.54
CA GLY A 346 0.15 12.86 15.03
C GLY A 346 0.52 11.53 15.68
N LEU A 347 0.30 11.44 17.01
CA LEU A 347 0.55 10.21 17.76
C LEU A 347 -0.40 9.08 17.37
N LEU A 348 -1.68 9.40 17.20
CA LEU A 348 -2.70 8.44 16.77
C LEU A 348 -2.41 7.91 15.35
N GLN A 349 -2.12 8.80 14.40
CA GLN A 349 -1.82 8.41 13.02
C GLN A 349 -0.53 7.58 12.94
N GLY A 350 0.50 7.96 13.69
CA GLY A 350 1.73 7.17 13.82
C GLY A 350 1.47 5.77 14.38
N THR A 351 0.63 5.65 15.42
CA THR A 351 0.24 4.36 15.99
C THR A 351 -0.54 3.51 14.99
N ASN A 352 -1.50 4.11 14.27
CA ASN A 352 -2.29 3.42 13.25
C ASN A 352 -1.41 2.89 12.09
N GLN A 353 -0.48 3.72 11.59
CA GLN A 353 0.46 3.32 10.54
C GLN A 353 1.41 2.20 11.00
N SER A 354 1.87 2.26 12.24
CA SER A 354 2.74 1.23 12.82
C SER A 354 2.01 -0.12 12.93
N LEU A 355 0.72 -0.10 13.32
CA LEU A 355 -0.11 -1.30 13.32
C LEU A 355 -0.32 -1.85 11.91
N GLN A 356 -0.61 -1.01 10.93
CA GLN A 356 -0.74 -1.42 9.53
C GLN A 356 0.56 -2.08 9.03
N ALA A 357 1.72 -1.46 9.30
CA ALA A 357 3.01 -2.04 8.94
C ALA A 357 3.24 -3.41 9.60
N LEU A 358 2.84 -3.59 10.87
CA LEU A 358 2.90 -4.87 11.55
C LEU A 358 1.98 -5.91 10.89
N TYR A 359 0.77 -5.52 10.46
CA TYR A 359 -0.12 -6.41 9.71
C TYR A 359 0.48 -6.83 8.37
N HIS A 360 1.15 -5.93 7.65
CA HIS A 360 1.87 -6.26 6.41
C HIS A 360 3.00 -7.27 6.62
N VAL A 361 3.60 -7.32 7.82
CA VAL A 361 4.63 -8.33 8.17
C VAL A 361 4.01 -9.67 8.53
N LEU A 362 2.99 -9.67 9.40
CA LEU A 362 2.50 -10.90 10.04
C LEU A 362 1.40 -11.60 9.23
N VAL A 363 0.50 -10.81 8.62
CA VAL A 363 -0.70 -11.37 7.96
C VAL A 363 -0.36 -12.27 6.78
N PRO A 364 0.58 -11.94 5.88
CA PRO A 364 0.92 -12.83 4.78
C PRO A 364 1.35 -14.22 5.24
N LEU A 365 2.17 -14.29 6.31
CA LEU A 365 2.64 -15.57 6.87
C LEU A 365 1.50 -16.42 7.44
N GLY A 366 0.61 -15.79 8.23
CA GLY A 366 -0.56 -16.48 8.77
C GLY A 366 -1.55 -16.90 7.67
N ALA A 367 -1.78 -16.03 6.70
CA ALA A 367 -2.65 -16.30 5.56
C ALA A 367 -2.13 -17.46 4.70
N ALA A 368 -0.80 -17.54 4.47
CA ALA A 368 -0.20 -18.64 3.72
C ALA A 368 -0.43 -19.99 4.39
N ALA A 369 -0.34 -20.07 5.73
CA ALA A 369 -0.61 -21.30 6.47
C ALA A 369 -2.06 -21.78 6.28
N ILE A 370 -3.03 -20.86 6.26
CA ILE A 370 -4.44 -21.20 5.98
C ILE A 370 -4.62 -21.56 4.50
N TYR A 371 -3.99 -20.81 3.60
CA TYR A 371 -4.09 -20.99 2.15
C TYR A 371 -3.57 -22.37 1.70
N THR A 372 -2.46 -22.85 2.28
CA THR A 372 -1.91 -24.17 1.98
C THR A 372 -2.84 -25.31 2.41
N TYR A 373 -3.64 -25.10 3.46
CA TYR A 373 -4.68 -26.05 3.87
C TYR A 373 -5.89 -26.02 2.92
N SER A 374 -6.37 -24.81 2.56
CA SER A 374 -7.45 -24.64 1.60
C SER A 374 -7.44 -23.23 1.03
N GLN A 375 -7.33 -23.13 -0.29
CA GLN A 375 -7.23 -21.86 -1.03
C GLN A 375 -8.42 -20.92 -0.79
N GLY A 376 -9.63 -21.46 -0.61
CA GLY A 376 -10.84 -20.65 -0.37
C GLY A 376 -11.01 -20.25 1.09
N VAL A 377 -10.66 -21.12 2.05
CA VAL A 377 -10.92 -20.91 3.49
C VAL A 377 -10.25 -19.64 4.02
N VAL A 378 -9.13 -19.21 3.45
CA VAL A 378 -8.47 -17.96 3.82
C VAL A 378 -9.38 -16.74 3.62
N PHE A 379 -10.21 -16.74 2.57
CA PHE A 379 -11.18 -15.65 2.30
C PHE A 379 -12.42 -15.76 3.19
N ALA A 380 -12.88 -16.98 3.53
CA ALA A 380 -13.93 -17.16 4.53
C ALA A 380 -13.49 -16.62 5.89
N PHE A 381 -12.25 -16.90 6.31
CA PHE A 381 -11.66 -16.33 7.52
C PHE A 381 -11.62 -14.78 7.46
N ALA A 382 -11.18 -14.21 6.34
CA ALA A 382 -11.17 -12.76 6.15
C ALA A 382 -12.59 -12.16 6.21
N ALA A 383 -13.60 -12.84 5.63
CA ALA A 383 -15.00 -12.41 5.69
C ALA A 383 -15.52 -12.39 7.14
N VAL A 384 -15.17 -13.39 7.94
CA VAL A 384 -15.52 -13.42 9.38
C VAL A 384 -14.89 -12.24 10.12
N LEU A 385 -13.61 -11.92 9.83
CA LEU A 385 -12.96 -10.74 10.41
C LEU A 385 -13.69 -9.44 10.05
N MET A 386 -14.15 -9.28 8.80
CA MET A 386 -14.96 -8.11 8.40
C MET A 386 -16.29 -8.04 9.15
N ILE A 387 -16.96 -9.18 9.37
CA ILE A 387 -18.20 -9.24 10.17
C ILE A 387 -17.92 -8.86 11.63
N CYS A 388 -16.83 -9.35 12.23
CA CYS A 388 -16.42 -8.95 13.58
C CYS A 388 -16.16 -7.44 13.65
N GLY A 389 -15.43 -6.89 12.67
CA GLY A 389 -15.20 -5.45 12.53
C GLY A 389 -16.51 -4.66 12.40
N LEU A 390 -17.46 -5.15 11.58
CA LEU A 390 -18.77 -4.56 11.40
C LEU A 390 -19.56 -4.49 12.71
N VAL A 391 -19.61 -5.59 13.47
CA VAL A 391 -20.32 -5.63 14.77
C VAL A 391 -19.71 -4.62 15.75
N LEU A 392 -18.39 -4.49 15.79
CA LEU A 392 -17.73 -3.49 16.63
C LEU A 392 -18.01 -2.06 16.14
N PHE A 393 -17.93 -1.82 14.83
CA PHE A 393 -18.15 -0.50 14.24
C PHE A 393 -19.56 0.05 14.49
N VAL A 394 -20.57 -0.82 14.41
CA VAL A 394 -21.97 -0.46 14.71
C VAL A 394 -22.18 -0.15 16.19
N LYS A 395 -21.51 -0.89 17.08
CA LYS A 395 -21.62 -0.67 18.54
C LYS A 395 -20.91 0.60 19.03
N LEU A 396 -19.91 1.09 18.30
CA LEU A 396 -19.23 2.34 18.61
C LEU A 396 -20.15 3.51 18.29
N LYS A 397 -20.77 4.10 19.34
CA LYS A 397 -21.61 5.29 19.18
C LYS A 397 -20.82 6.43 18.60
N THR A 398 -21.39 7.14 17.62
CA THR A 398 -20.96 8.48 17.23
C THR A 398 -21.26 9.46 18.37
N LYS A 399 -20.26 10.21 18.82
CA LYS A 399 -20.50 11.43 19.61
C LYS A 399 -21.18 12.47 18.78
#